data_44a3d6579b16cc5ad2c9c720f1200e73
#
_entry.id   44a3d6579b16cc5ad2c9c720f1200e73
#
_cell.length_a   1.000
_cell.length_b   1.000
_cell.length_c   1.000
_cell.angle_alpha   90.00
_cell.angle_beta   90.00
_cell.angle_gamma   90.00
#
_symmetry.space_group_name_H-M   'P 1'
#
loop_
_entity.id
_entity.type
_entity.pdbx_description
1 polymer ?
#
loop_
_entity_poly.entity_id
_entity_poly.type
_entity_poly.pdbx_seq_one_letter_code
_entity_poly.pdbx_strand_id
1 'polypeptide(L)'
;MQDRNFDDIAEKFSRNIYGTTKGQLRQAILWQDLDRVLAEIGPQKLRVLDAGGGEGQTAIKMAERGHQVILCDLSAQMIDRAKQAAEAKGVSDNMQFIHCAAQDVASHLETPVDLILFHAVLEWVADPRSVLQTLWSVLRPG
;
A
#
# COMPACT_ATOMS: atom_id res chain seq x y z
N MET A 1 -5.53 -22.36 6.27
CA MET A 1 -5.17 -21.11 6.94
C MET A 1 -5.78 -19.94 6.19
N GLN A 2 -6.28 -18.96 6.87
CA GLN A 2 -6.92 -17.79 6.30
C GLN A 2 -6.08 -16.54 6.54
N ASP A 3 -6.29 -15.53 5.72
CA ASP A 3 -5.66 -14.23 5.93
C ASP A 3 -6.13 -13.64 7.26
N ARG A 4 -5.25 -12.96 7.93
CA ARG A 4 -5.59 -12.27 9.16
C ARG A 4 -6.21 -10.92 8.86
N ASN A 5 -7.37 -10.65 9.48
CA ASN A 5 -8.03 -9.36 9.39
C ASN A 5 -7.61 -8.48 10.57
N PHE A 6 -7.20 -7.24 10.28
CA PHE A 6 -6.68 -6.32 11.28
C PHE A 6 -7.73 -5.41 11.91
N ASP A 7 -9.02 -5.58 11.59
CA ASP A 7 -10.05 -4.67 12.13
C ASP A 7 -10.06 -4.64 13.65
N ASP A 8 -9.85 -5.79 14.30
CA ASP A 8 -9.89 -5.91 15.76
C ASP A 8 -8.61 -5.42 16.43
N ILE A 9 -7.52 -5.22 15.69
CA ILE A 9 -6.23 -4.78 16.23
C ILE A 9 -5.67 -3.55 15.52
N ALA A 10 -6.48 -2.91 14.67
CA ALA A 10 -6.02 -1.80 13.83
C ALA A 10 -5.40 -0.67 14.64
N GLU A 11 -6.03 -0.28 15.75
CA GLU A 11 -5.53 0.82 16.58
C GLU A 11 -4.20 0.46 17.23
N LYS A 12 -4.06 -0.76 17.74
CA LYS A 12 -2.82 -1.23 18.33
C LYS A 12 -1.71 -1.32 17.29
N PHE A 13 -2.02 -1.82 16.11
CA PHE A 13 -1.07 -1.92 14.99
C PHE A 13 -0.55 -0.54 14.62
N SER A 14 -1.45 0.42 14.43
CA SER A 14 -1.08 1.79 14.10
C SER A 14 -0.16 2.39 15.15
N ARG A 15 -0.53 2.30 16.42
CA ARG A 15 0.25 2.86 17.51
C ARG A 15 1.63 2.22 17.62
N ASN A 16 1.74 0.90 17.45
CA ASN A 16 2.99 0.17 17.64
C ASN A 16 3.91 0.24 16.43
N ILE A 17 3.37 0.41 15.22
CA ILE A 17 4.16 0.42 13.98
C ILE A 17 4.53 1.84 13.57
N TYR A 18 3.59 2.76 13.60
CA TYR A 18 3.78 4.12 13.07
C TYR A 18 4.12 5.14 14.15
N GLY A 19 3.67 4.94 15.39
CA GLY A 19 3.87 5.89 16.47
C GLY A 19 5.12 5.69 17.29
N THR A 20 5.91 4.62 17.05
CA THR A 20 7.12 4.31 17.81
C THR A 20 8.36 4.74 17.06
N THR A 21 9.49 4.90 17.80
CA THR A 21 10.80 5.14 17.19
C THR A 21 11.15 4.05 16.18
N LYS A 22 10.86 2.80 16.52
CA LYS A 22 11.10 1.66 15.62
C LYS A 22 10.29 1.77 14.34
N GLY A 23 9.03 2.18 14.44
CA GLY A 23 8.17 2.39 13.28
C GLY A 23 8.66 3.55 12.42
N GLN A 24 9.09 4.64 13.04
CA GLN A 24 9.66 5.79 12.33
C GLN A 24 10.94 5.40 11.59
N LEU A 25 11.80 4.60 12.22
CA LEU A 25 13.02 4.11 11.58
C LEU A 25 12.72 3.23 10.37
N ARG A 26 11.73 2.35 10.49
CA ARG A 26 11.29 1.52 9.34
C ARG A 26 10.83 2.37 8.18
N GLN A 27 10.06 3.43 8.45
CA GLN A 27 9.60 4.33 7.40
C GLN A 27 10.77 5.08 6.76
N ALA A 28 11.74 5.53 7.54
CA ALA A 28 12.91 6.22 7.02
C ALA A 28 13.72 5.31 6.09
N ILE A 29 13.95 4.06 6.50
CA ILE A 29 14.69 3.09 5.68
C ILE A 29 13.91 2.76 4.40
N LEU A 30 12.61 2.54 4.51
CA LEU A 30 11.75 2.29 3.36
C LEU A 30 11.85 3.40 2.34
N TRP A 31 11.82 4.68 2.79
CA TRP A 31 11.88 5.80 1.88
C TRP A 31 13.25 6.00 1.25
N GLN A 32 14.33 5.61 1.93
CA GLN A 32 15.64 5.60 1.27
C GLN A 32 15.63 4.65 0.07
N ASP A 33 15.06 3.46 0.23
CA ASP A 33 14.97 2.48 -0.84
C ASP A 33 14.01 2.93 -1.95
N LEU A 34 12.86 3.48 -1.58
CA LEU A 34 11.89 3.98 -2.56
C LEU A 34 12.45 5.14 -3.38
N ASP A 35 13.15 6.07 -2.74
CA ASP A 35 13.76 7.19 -3.46
C ASP A 35 14.77 6.70 -4.49
N ARG A 36 15.52 5.66 -4.16
CA ARG A 36 16.47 5.06 -5.11
C ARG A 36 15.74 4.44 -6.29
N VAL A 37 14.69 3.67 -6.04
CA VAL A 37 13.89 3.03 -7.09
C VAL A 37 13.24 4.09 -7.99
N LEU A 38 12.65 5.12 -7.39
CA LEU A 38 11.99 6.19 -8.14
C LEU A 38 12.98 6.96 -9.01
N ALA A 39 14.22 7.17 -8.52
CA ALA A 39 15.26 7.81 -9.31
C ALA A 39 15.63 6.96 -10.54
N GLU A 40 15.67 5.65 -10.39
CA GLU A 40 15.96 4.75 -11.52
C GLU A 40 14.83 4.71 -12.55
N ILE A 41 13.57 4.77 -12.11
CA ILE A 41 12.43 4.76 -13.02
C ILE A 41 12.37 6.06 -13.82
N GLY A 42 12.68 7.18 -13.18
CA GLY A 42 12.67 8.49 -13.83
C GLY A 42 11.59 9.41 -13.29
N PRO A 43 11.43 10.61 -13.87
CA PRO A 43 10.58 11.66 -13.32
C PRO A 43 9.10 11.54 -13.65
N GLN A 44 8.68 10.56 -14.43
CA GLN A 44 7.29 10.43 -14.85
C GLN A 44 6.36 10.11 -13.67
N LYS A 45 5.09 10.51 -13.78
CA LYS A 45 4.08 10.13 -12.81
C LYS A 45 3.71 8.68 -13.00
N LEU A 46 3.64 7.95 -11.90
CA LEU A 46 3.42 6.50 -11.89
C LEU A 46 2.01 6.17 -11.42
N ARG A 47 1.56 4.99 -11.82
CA ARG A 47 0.39 4.34 -11.26
C ARG A 47 0.90 3.30 -10.26
N VAL A 48 0.61 3.50 -8.98
CA VAL A 48 1.20 2.73 -7.87
C VAL A 48 0.11 1.94 -7.16
N LEU A 49 0.37 0.67 -6.93
CA LEU A 49 -0.48 -0.17 -6.08
C LEU A 49 0.21 -0.37 -4.74
N ASP A 50 -0.46 0.00 -3.65
CA ASP A 50 -0.02 -0.30 -2.29
C ASP A 50 -0.89 -1.45 -1.77
N ALA A 51 -0.36 -2.66 -1.88
CA ALA A 51 -1.07 -3.88 -1.51
C ALA A 51 -0.89 -4.15 -0.01
N GLY A 52 -1.98 -4.09 0.74
CA GLY A 52 -1.94 -4.17 2.19
C GLY A 52 -1.39 -2.90 2.81
N GLY A 53 -1.79 -1.75 2.29
CA GLY A 53 -1.20 -0.46 2.63
C GLY A 53 -1.54 0.08 4.02
N GLY A 54 -2.45 -0.56 4.76
CA GLY A 54 -2.79 -0.16 6.12
C GLY A 54 -3.34 1.26 6.19
N GLU A 55 -2.79 2.09 7.07
CA GLU A 55 -3.23 3.48 7.24
C GLU A 55 -2.77 4.41 6.11
N GLY A 56 -2.01 3.91 5.16
CA GLY A 56 -1.68 4.66 3.96
C GLY A 56 -0.54 5.66 4.09
N GLN A 57 0.32 5.55 5.08
CA GLN A 57 1.44 6.50 5.23
C GLN A 57 2.30 6.59 3.99
N THR A 58 2.71 5.44 3.45
CA THR A 58 3.54 5.39 2.25
C THR A 58 2.75 5.82 1.02
N ALA A 59 1.51 5.34 0.90
CA ALA A 59 0.64 5.69 -0.22
C ALA A 59 0.37 7.19 -0.29
N ILE A 60 0.11 7.83 0.85
CA ILE A 60 -0.14 9.27 0.91
C ILE A 60 1.09 10.05 0.46
N LYS A 61 2.28 9.65 0.90
CA LYS A 61 3.52 10.32 0.45
C LYS A 61 3.73 10.18 -1.05
N MET A 62 3.40 9.01 -1.63
CA MET A 62 3.45 8.83 -3.08
C MET A 62 2.44 9.73 -3.78
N ALA A 63 1.24 9.85 -3.25
CA ALA A 63 0.21 10.75 -3.81
C ALA A 63 0.63 12.21 -3.69
N GLU A 64 1.28 12.60 -2.61
CA GLU A 64 1.81 13.96 -2.44
C GLU A 64 2.87 14.30 -3.50
N ARG A 65 3.57 13.30 -4.00
CA ARG A 65 4.54 13.46 -5.10
C ARG A 65 3.89 13.47 -6.48
N GLY A 66 2.56 13.36 -6.53
CA GLY A 66 1.79 13.45 -7.78
C GLY A 66 1.50 12.13 -8.46
N HIS A 67 1.85 11.01 -7.84
CA HIS A 67 1.53 9.68 -8.40
C HIS A 67 0.07 9.34 -8.17
N GLN A 68 -0.49 8.49 -9.04
CA GLN A 68 -1.81 7.91 -8.83
C GLN A 68 -1.64 6.65 -7.99
N VAL A 69 -2.31 6.58 -6.85
CA VAL A 69 -2.10 5.49 -5.90
C VAL A 69 -3.40 4.72 -5.67
N ILE A 70 -3.31 3.41 -5.79
CA ILE A 70 -4.38 2.50 -5.43
C ILE A 70 -3.95 1.78 -4.17
N LEU A 71 -4.74 1.92 -3.10
CA LEU A 71 -4.46 1.24 -1.84
C LEU A 71 -5.50 0.16 -1.62
N CYS A 72 -5.08 -1.07 -1.45
CA CYS A 72 -5.97 -2.15 -1.05
C CYS A 72 -5.57 -2.70 0.32
N ASP A 73 -6.57 -3.10 1.08
CA ASP A 73 -6.34 -3.72 2.39
C ASP A 73 -7.55 -4.59 2.74
N LEU A 74 -7.29 -5.65 3.48
CA LEU A 74 -8.31 -6.56 3.96
C LEU A 74 -9.11 -5.97 5.13
N SER A 75 -8.54 -5.02 5.85
CA SER A 75 -9.15 -4.38 7.01
C SER A 75 -9.93 -3.14 6.59
N ALA A 76 -11.24 -3.16 6.82
CA ALA A 76 -12.11 -2.01 6.57
C ALA A 76 -11.72 -0.81 7.44
N GLN A 77 -11.29 -1.04 8.69
CA GLN A 77 -10.86 0.04 9.58
C GLN A 77 -9.59 0.70 9.07
N MET A 78 -8.64 -0.06 8.53
CA MET A 78 -7.43 0.49 7.94
C MET A 78 -7.76 1.33 6.71
N ILE A 79 -8.66 0.87 5.86
CA ILE A 79 -9.13 1.63 4.70
C ILE A 79 -9.74 2.96 5.14
N ASP A 80 -10.61 2.96 6.16
CA ASP A 80 -11.24 4.18 6.66
C ASP A 80 -10.20 5.16 7.23
N ARG A 81 -9.22 4.66 7.97
CA ARG A 81 -8.12 5.50 8.49
C ARG A 81 -7.30 6.12 7.37
N ALA A 82 -7.02 5.33 6.33
CA ALA A 82 -6.28 5.83 5.17
C ALA A 82 -7.06 6.90 4.42
N LYS A 83 -8.37 6.72 4.24
CA LYS A 83 -9.23 7.74 3.61
C LYS A 83 -9.21 9.05 4.39
N GLN A 84 -9.36 8.97 5.71
CA GLN A 84 -9.35 10.16 6.56
C GLN A 84 -8.00 10.88 6.49
N ALA A 85 -6.91 10.13 6.53
CA ALA A 85 -5.57 10.71 6.44
C ALA A 85 -5.33 11.35 5.07
N ALA A 86 -5.80 10.75 4.00
CA ALA A 86 -5.67 11.29 2.64
C ALA A 86 -6.44 12.61 2.51
N GLU A 87 -7.65 12.68 3.06
CA GLU A 87 -8.45 13.91 3.06
C GLU A 87 -7.73 15.01 3.84
N ALA A 88 -7.18 14.68 5.01
CA ALA A 88 -6.45 15.64 5.83
C ALA A 88 -5.22 16.21 5.11
N LYS A 89 -4.60 15.43 4.25
CA LYS A 89 -3.43 15.86 3.46
C LYS A 89 -3.80 16.45 2.10
N GLY A 90 -5.08 16.43 1.73
CA GLY A 90 -5.54 16.99 0.46
C GLY A 90 -5.14 16.19 -0.77
N VAL A 91 -4.90 14.88 -0.64
CA VAL A 91 -4.45 14.03 -1.75
C VAL A 91 -5.47 12.97 -2.17
N SER A 92 -6.67 12.99 -1.61
CA SER A 92 -7.67 11.95 -1.90
C SER A 92 -8.04 11.85 -3.38
N ASP A 93 -7.91 12.93 -4.14
CA ASP A 93 -8.19 12.91 -5.59
C ASP A 93 -7.18 12.06 -6.37
N ASN A 94 -6.00 11.84 -5.82
CA ASN A 94 -4.95 11.01 -6.43
C ASN A 94 -4.96 9.58 -5.90
N MET A 95 -5.93 9.22 -5.08
CA MET A 95 -5.96 7.92 -4.43
C MET A 95 -7.28 7.20 -4.67
N GLN A 96 -7.18 5.88 -4.80
CA GLN A 96 -8.31 4.97 -4.85
C GLN A 96 -8.15 3.94 -3.74
N PHE A 97 -9.25 3.62 -3.05
CA PHE A 97 -9.23 2.70 -1.91
C PHE A 97 -10.09 1.48 -2.24
N ILE A 98 -9.53 0.30 -2.06
CA ILE A 98 -10.22 -0.96 -2.35
C ILE A 98 -10.14 -1.86 -1.14
N HIS A 99 -11.29 -2.23 -0.60
CA HIS A 99 -11.39 -3.17 0.50
C HIS A 99 -11.38 -4.59 -0.06
N CYS A 100 -10.19 -5.16 -0.19
CA CYS A 100 -10.03 -6.53 -0.68
C CYS A 100 -8.68 -7.10 -0.22
N ALA A 101 -8.56 -8.41 -0.30
CA ALA A 101 -7.28 -9.07 -0.08
C ALA A 101 -6.35 -8.81 -1.27
N ALA A 102 -5.03 -8.81 -1.01
CA ALA A 102 -4.05 -8.56 -2.07
C ALA A 102 -4.17 -9.56 -3.22
N GLN A 103 -4.47 -10.82 -2.93
CA GLN A 103 -4.61 -11.85 -3.96
C GLN A 103 -5.83 -11.63 -4.87
N ASP A 104 -6.78 -10.80 -4.46
CA ASP A 104 -8.00 -10.53 -5.21
C ASP A 104 -7.97 -9.20 -5.95
N VAL A 105 -6.89 -8.44 -5.85
CA VAL A 105 -6.83 -7.07 -6.34
C VAL A 105 -6.94 -6.99 -7.87
N ALA A 106 -6.50 -8.02 -8.59
CA ALA A 106 -6.50 -7.99 -10.05
C ALA A 106 -7.88 -7.74 -10.65
N SER A 107 -8.94 -8.28 -10.03
CA SER A 107 -10.32 -8.09 -10.51
C SER A 107 -10.84 -6.67 -10.33
N HIS A 108 -10.16 -5.86 -9.51
CA HIS A 108 -10.55 -4.48 -9.24
C HIS A 108 -9.76 -3.45 -10.03
N LEU A 109 -8.76 -3.89 -10.82
CA LEU A 109 -7.91 -2.99 -11.59
C LEU A 109 -8.28 -3.02 -13.06
N GLU A 110 -8.51 -1.85 -13.64
CA GLU A 110 -8.85 -1.73 -15.06
C GLU A 110 -7.60 -1.73 -15.93
N THR A 111 -6.49 -1.18 -15.41
CA THR A 111 -5.23 -1.07 -16.14
C THR A 111 -4.06 -1.54 -15.27
N PRO A 112 -2.95 -1.96 -15.88
CA PRO A 112 -1.76 -2.34 -15.11
C PRO A 112 -1.18 -1.17 -14.31
N VAL A 113 -0.38 -1.51 -13.31
CA VAL A 113 0.33 -0.54 -12.48
C VAL A 113 1.83 -0.55 -12.82
N ASP A 114 2.50 0.55 -12.49
CA ASP A 114 3.92 0.72 -12.77
C ASP A 114 4.81 0.28 -11.62
N LEU A 115 4.28 0.35 -10.40
CA LEU A 115 5.02 0.04 -9.18
C LEU A 115 4.07 -0.58 -8.17
N ILE A 116 4.54 -1.60 -7.48
CA ILE A 116 3.79 -2.24 -6.41
C ILE A 116 4.58 -2.14 -5.12
N LEU A 117 3.92 -1.65 -4.08
CA LEU A 117 4.44 -1.63 -2.72
C LEU A 117 3.79 -2.80 -1.97
N PHE A 118 4.61 -3.71 -1.48
CA PHE A 118 4.13 -4.90 -0.78
C PHE A 118 5.13 -5.26 0.31
N HIS A 119 5.02 -4.57 1.44
CA HIS A 119 5.94 -4.75 2.55
C HIS A 119 5.15 -5.02 3.83
N ALA A 120 5.75 -5.80 4.73
CA ALA A 120 5.20 -6.15 6.04
C ALA A 120 3.79 -6.79 5.96
N VAL A 121 3.48 -7.46 4.83
CA VAL A 121 2.17 -8.06 4.59
C VAL A 121 2.27 -9.57 4.37
N LEU A 122 3.34 -10.04 3.73
CA LEU A 122 3.45 -11.41 3.26
C LEU A 122 3.27 -12.44 4.38
N GLU A 123 3.72 -12.14 5.59
CA GLU A 123 3.60 -13.01 6.76
C GLU A 123 2.16 -13.18 7.25
N TRP A 124 1.24 -12.29 6.81
CA TRP A 124 -0.15 -12.29 7.24
C TRP A 124 -1.09 -12.99 6.27
N VAL A 125 -0.60 -13.36 5.08
CA VAL A 125 -1.46 -13.98 4.06
C VAL A 125 -1.36 -15.50 4.14
N ALA A 126 -2.46 -16.17 3.74
CA ALA A 126 -2.56 -17.62 3.80
C ALA A 126 -1.73 -18.30 2.71
N ASP A 127 -1.66 -17.70 1.54
CA ASP A 127 -0.94 -18.26 0.39
C ASP A 127 -0.06 -17.17 -0.27
N PRO A 128 1.20 -17.03 0.20
CA PRO A 128 2.09 -15.99 -0.34
C PRO A 128 2.37 -16.14 -1.84
N ARG A 129 2.47 -17.38 -2.32
CA ARG A 129 2.73 -17.61 -3.76
C ARG A 129 1.60 -17.09 -4.61
N SER A 130 0.35 -17.36 -4.22
CA SER A 130 -0.82 -16.88 -4.94
C SER A 130 -0.86 -15.35 -4.99
N VAL A 131 -0.55 -14.71 -3.86
CA VAL A 131 -0.49 -13.24 -3.79
C VAL A 131 0.56 -12.69 -4.74
N LEU A 132 1.77 -13.26 -4.72
CA LEU A 132 2.85 -12.79 -5.59
C LEU A 132 2.53 -12.99 -7.07
N GLN A 133 1.87 -14.10 -7.42
CA GLN A 133 1.44 -14.33 -8.81
C GLN A 133 0.42 -13.30 -9.24
N THR A 134 -0.55 -12.97 -8.38
CA THR A 134 -1.56 -11.95 -8.66
C THR A 134 -0.90 -10.59 -8.87
N LEU A 135 0.01 -10.20 -7.98
CA LEU A 135 0.69 -8.91 -8.09
C LEU A 135 1.53 -8.82 -9.35
N TRP A 136 2.22 -9.91 -9.70
CA TRP A 136 2.98 -9.96 -10.95
C TRP A 136 2.08 -9.72 -12.16
N SER A 137 0.86 -10.32 -12.14
CA SER A 137 -0.06 -10.22 -13.27
C SER A 137 -0.58 -8.81 -13.52
N VAL A 138 -0.62 -7.95 -12.49
CA VAL A 138 -1.13 -6.58 -12.62
C VAL A 138 -0.03 -5.56 -12.88
N LEU A 139 1.23 -5.97 -12.82
CA LEU A 139 2.35 -5.09 -13.08
C LEU A 139 2.56 -4.89 -14.57
N ARG A 140 2.80 -3.64 -14.98
CA ARG A 140 3.04 -3.32 -16.38
C ARG A 140 4.33 -4.00 -16.88
N PRO A 141 4.30 -4.63 -18.06
CA PRO A 141 5.50 -5.25 -18.63
C PRO A 141 6.62 -4.24 -18.89
N GLY A 142 7.84 -4.70 -18.69
CA GLY A 142 9.03 -3.92 -18.97
C GLY A 142 9.40 -2.94 -17.94
#